data_f0326a26aff514e3c56dd38b0877ddf7
#
_entry.id   f0326a26aff514e3c56dd38b0877ddf7
#
_cell.length_a   1.000
_cell.length_b   1.000
_cell.length_c   1.000
_cell.angle_alpha   90.00
_cell.angle_beta   90.00
_cell.angle_gamma   90.00
#
_symmetry.space_group_name_H-M   'P 1'
#
loop_
_entity.id
_entity.type
_entity.pdbx_description
1 polymer ?
#
loop_
_entity_poly.entity_id
_entity_poly.type
_entity_poly.pdbx_seq_one_letter_code
_entity_poly.pdbx_strand_id
1 'polypeptide(L)'
;APDIIKACGVANVLPSSTNPTRPYTINTIDEHLDMLMVCHHLDPKIPEDVAFAESRIRRETIAAEDILHDLGAFSMIASDSQAMGRIGEVICRTWQTAHKMKVQRGPLSPDTSDNDNFRAKRYVAKYTINPAITHGISHEVGSIEVGKLADIVLWKPAFFGAKPALIIKGGMIV
;
A
#
# COMPACT_ATOMS: atom_id res chain seq x y z
N ALA A 1 3.04 -8.44 -10.29
CA ALA A 1 3.33 -9.65 -11.05
C ALA A 1 2.20 -10.67 -10.86
N PRO A 2 1.69 -11.34 -11.91
CA PRO A 2 0.55 -12.26 -11.79
C PRO A 2 0.84 -13.45 -10.86
N ASP A 3 2.09 -13.82 -10.66
CA ASP A 3 2.46 -14.96 -9.80
C ASP A 3 2.24 -14.72 -8.31
N ILE A 4 2.25 -13.47 -7.84
CA ILE A 4 1.99 -13.17 -6.43
C ILE A 4 0.54 -13.51 -6.04
N ILE A 5 -0.38 -13.54 -6.99
CA ILE A 5 -1.78 -13.93 -6.76
C ILE A 5 -1.86 -15.35 -6.23
N LYS A 6 -0.98 -16.24 -6.65
CA LYS A 6 -0.90 -17.63 -6.15
C LYS A 6 -0.62 -17.68 -4.65
N ALA A 7 0.16 -16.74 -4.13
CA ALA A 7 0.48 -16.66 -2.71
C ALA A 7 -0.67 -16.13 -1.84
N CYS A 8 -1.63 -15.39 -2.43
CA CYS A 8 -2.74 -14.79 -1.69
C CYS A 8 -3.68 -15.80 -1.03
N GLY A 9 -3.72 -17.03 -1.53
CA GLY A 9 -4.56 -18.11 -1.00
C GLY A 9 -3.83 -19.07 -0.07
N VAL A 10 -2.55 -18.86 0.20
CA VAL A 10 -1.74 -19.75 1.02
C VAL A 10 -1.82 -19.32 2.49
N ALA A 11 -2.15 -20.25 3.36
CA ALA A 11 -2.17 -19.99 4.81
C ALA A 11 -0.79 -19.51 5.30
N ASN A 12 -0.79 -18.56 6.22
CA ASN A 12 0.40 -17.93 6.81
C ASN A 12 1.27 -17.12 5.84
N VAL A 13 0.77 -16.78 4.65
CA VAL A 13 1.42 -15.87 3.72
C VAL A 13 0.69 -14.52 3.74
N LEU A 14 1.44 -13.45 4.03
CA LEU A 14 0.95 -12.08 4.01
C LEU A 14 1.59 -11.32 2.84
N PRO A 15 0.97 -11.33 1.65
CA PRO A 15 1.56 -10.70 0.48
C PRO A 15 1.52 -9.17 0.58
N SER A 16 2.54 -8.54 0.02
CA SER A 16 2.69 -7.09 -0.06
C SER A 16 2.80 -6.62 -1.51
N SER A 17 2.36 -5.41 -1.79
CA SER A 17 2.77 -4.69 -3.00
C SER A 17 3.33 -3.31 -2.64
N THR A 18 4.00 -2.68 -3.60
CA THR A 18 4.68 -1.40 -3.37
C THR A 18 3.84 -0.21 -3.78
N ASN A 19 3.99 0.91 -3.08
CA ASN A 19 3.17 2.10 -3.27
C ASN A 19 3.40 2.89 -4.58
N PRO A 20 4.55 2.81 -5.28
CA PRO A 20 4.74 3.57 -6.52
C PRO A 20 3.67 3.29 -7.59
N THR A 21 3.10 2.09 -7.61
CA THR A 21 2.03 1.70 -8.53
C THR A 21 0.63 1.87 -7.96
N ARG A 22 0.51 2.46 -6.76
CA ARG A 22 -0.79 2.61 -6.06
C ARG A 22 -1.22 4.07 -5.90
N PRO A 23 -2.48 4.39 -6.13
CA PRO A 23 -3.45 3.62 -6.94
C PRO A 23 -3.10 3.69 -8.43
N TYR A 24 -3.57 2.72 -9.22
CA TYR A 24 -3.47 2.80 -10.67
C TYR A 24 -4.24 4.01 -11.21
N THR A 25 -3.55 4.85 -11.98
CA THR A 25 -4.10 6.07 -12.60
C THR A 25 -3.69 6.12 -14.08
N ILE A 26 -4.13 7.14 -14.78
CA ILE A 26 -3.85 7.30 -16.22
C ILE A 26 -2.35 7.37 -16.52
N ASN A 27 -1.56 7.95 -15.62
CA ASN A 27 -0.11 8.16 -15.82
C ASN A 27 0.74 7.06 -15.20
N THR A 28 0.16 6.10 -14.48
CA THR A 28 0.92 5.10 -13.70
C THR A 28 1.87 4.27 -14.57
N ILE A 29 1.46 3.91 -15.78
CA ILE A 29 2.27 3.08 -16.66
C ILE A 29 3.52 3.83 -17.11
N ASP A 30 3.35 5.04 -17.62
CA ASP A 30 4.46 5.84 -18.16
C ASP A 30 5.44 6.21 -17.05
N GLU A 31 4.94 6.71 -15.90
CA GLU A 31 5.77 7.02 -14.74
C GLU A 31 6.55 5.81 -14.23
N HIS A 32 5.93 4.63 -14.24
CA HIS A 32 6.57 3.43 -13.73
C HIS A 32 7.57 2.84 -14.73
N LEU A 33 7.30 2.93 -16.03
CA LEU A 33 8.27 2.57 -17.07
C LEU A 33 9.51 3.45 -16.98
N ASP A 34 9.34 4.77 -16.91
CA ASP A 34 10.45 5.71 -16.75
C ASP A 34 11.27 5.42 -15.49
N MET A 35 10.58 5.18 -14.38
CA MET A 35 11.23 4.85 -13.11
C MET A 35 12.00 3.53 -13.19
N LEU A 36 11.43 2.50 -13.83
CA LEU A 36 12.10 1.22 -14.03
C LEU A 36 13.34 1.38 -14.91
N MET A 37 13.23 2.12 -16.02
CA MET A 37 14.35 2.41 -16.92
C MET A 37 15.52 3.06 -16.15
N VAL A 38 15.22 4.10 -15.37
CA VAL A 38 16.24 4.81 -14.58
C VAL A 38 16.86 3.92 -13.51
N CYS A 39 16.05 3.24 -12.70
CA CYS A 39 16.52 2.44 -11.56
C CYS A 39 17.30 1.19 -11.98
N HIS A 40 17.03 0.65 -13.15
CA HIS A 40 17.73 -0.52 -13.68
C HIS A 40 18.85 -0.17 -14.68
N HIS A 41 19.16 1.13 -14.85
CA HIS A 41 20.19 1.61 -15.77
C HIS A 41 19.96 1.16 -17.23
N LEU A 42 18.70 1.12 -17.66
CA LEU A 42 18.30 0.75 -19.01
C LEU A 42 18.40 1.96 -19.94
N ASP A 43 18.70 1.72 -21.22
CA ASP A 43 18.78 2.77 -22.24
C ASP A 43 17.51 2.76 -23.12
N PRO A 44 16.73 3.85 -23.15
CA PRO A 44 15.52 3.93 -24.00
C PRO A 44 15.82 3.88 -25.51
N LYS A 45 17.08 3.96 -25.91
CA LYS A 45 17.50 3.81 -27.32
C LYS A 45 17.77 2.35 -27.71
N ILE A 46 17.83 1.46 -26.72
CA ILE A 46 18.07 0.03 -26.93
C ILE A 46 16.73 -0.70 -26.91
N PRO A 47 16.26 -1.28 -28.04
CA PRO A 47 14.94 -1.94 -28.10
C PRO A 47 14.77 -3.08 -27.09
N GLU A 48 15.81 -3.82 -26.78
CA GLU A 48 15.81 -4.92 -25.83
C GLU A 48 15.57 -4.43 -24.40
N ASP A 49 16.14 -3.29 -24.02
CA ASP A 49 15.94 -2.66 -22.71
C ASP A 49 14.49 -2.18 -22.57
N VAL A 50 13.96 -1.54 -23.61
CA VAL A 50 12.56 -1.12 -23.66
C VAL A 50 11.61 -2.32 -23.55
N ALA A 51 11.85 -3.37 -24.33
CA ALA A 51 11.06 -4.59 -24.28
C ALA A 51 11.12 -5.27 -22.90
N PHE A 52 12.26 -5.25 -22.25
CA PHE A 52 12.39 -5.75 -20.87
C PHE A 52 11.52 -4.94 -19.90
N ALA A 53 11.60 -3.61 -19.94
CA ALA A 53 10.81 -2.73 -19.08
C ALA A 53 9.30 -2.95 -19.29
N GLU A 54 8.82 -2.96 -20.53
CA GLU A 54 7.43 -3.20 -20.90
C GLU A 54 6.94 -4.59 -20.48
N SER A 55 7.80 -5.60 -20.49
CA SER A 55 7.45 -6.95 -20.04
C SER A 55 7.16 -7.00 -18.54
N ARG A 56 7.72 -6.08 -17.76
CA ARG A 56 7.58 -6.01 -16.28
C ARG A 56 6.41 -5.13 -15.85
N ILE A 57 6.15 -4.06 -16.59
CA ILE A 57 5.11 -3.08 -16.26
C ILE A 57 3.87 -3.35 -17.11
N ARG A 58 2.81 -3.83 -16.49
CA ARG A 58 1.57 -4.23 -17.16
C ARG A 58 0.37 -3.56 -16.52
N ARG A 59 -0.37 -2.82 -17.32
CA ARG A 59 -1.58 -2.10 -16.94
C ARG A 59 -2.58 -2.97 -16.18
N GLU A 60 -2.89 -4.13 -16.74
CA GLU A 60 -3.91 -5.03 -16.21
C GLU A 60 -3.52 -5.56 -14.83
N THR A 61 -2.26 -5.90 -14.64
CA THR A 61 -1.75 -6.40 -13.35
C THR A 61 -1.79 -5.32 -12.28
N ILE A 62 -1.34 -4.11 -12.62
CA ILE A 62 -1.31 -2.97 -11.69
C ILE A 62 -2.74 -2.57 -11.28
N ALA A 63 -3.65 -2.50 -12.24
CA ALA A 63 -5.06 -2.19 -11.96
C ALA A 63 -5.74 -3.28 -11.10
N ALA A 64 -5.45 -4.55 -11.37
CA ALA A 64 -5.98 -5.67 -10.59
C ALA A 64 -5.50 -5.65 -9.14
N GLU A 65 -4.28 -5.20 -8.87
CA GLU A 65 -3.76 -5.12 -7.51
C GLU A 65 -4.55 -4.16 -6.62
N ASP A 66 -5.09 -3.06 -7.13
CA ASP A 66 -5.97 -2.16 -6.37
C ASP A 66 -7.19 -2.92 -5.85
N ILE A 67 -7.79 -3.75 -6.71
CA ILE A 67 -8.94 -4.59 -6.38
C ILE A 67 -8.54 -5.65 -5.34
N LEU A 68 -7.38 -6.28 -5.50
CA LEU A 68 -6.88 -7.29 -4.56
C LEU A 68 -6.59 -6.68 -3.17
N HIS A 69 -6.11 -5.43 -3.12
CA HIS A 69 -6.01 -4.69 -1.87
C HIS A 69 -7.35 -4.47 -1.20
N ASP A 70 -8.35 -4.11 -1.97
CA ASP A 70 -9.70 -3.83 -1.44
C ASP A 70 -10.42 -5.12 -1.01
N LEU A 71 -10.17 -6.23 -1.69
CA LEU A 71 -10.65 -7.56 -1.28
C LEU A 71 -9.92 -8.12 -0.04
N GLY A 72 -8.78 -7.55 0.32
CA GLY A 72 -7.95 -8.04 1.43
C GLY A 72 -6.98 -9.15 1.05
N ALA A 73 -6.86 -9.48 -0.23
CA ALA A 73 -5.90 -10.47 -0.72
C ALA A 73 -4.46 -10.01 -0.55
N PHE A 74 -4.18 -8.72 -0.76
CA PHE A 74 -2.91 -8.11 -0.38
C PHE A 74 -2.98 -7.55 1.04
N SER A 75 -2.14 -8.09 1.90
CA SER A 75 -2.15 -7.77 3.34
C SER A 75 -1.44 -6.46 3.67
N MET A 76 -0.45 -6.05 2.87
CA MET A 76 0.43 -4.90 3.16
C MET A 76 0.65 -4.03 1.94
N ILE A 77 0.97 -2.75 2.19
CA ILE A 77 1.54 -1.82 1.21
C ILE A 77 2.92 -1.40 1.73
N ALA A 78 3.95 -1.66 0.94
CA ALA A 78 5.34 -1.30 1.24
C ALA A 78 5.79 -0.07 0.45
N SER A 79 6.89 0.55 0.89
CA SER A 79 7.43 1.76 0.27
C SER A 79 8.33 1.49 -0.93
N ASP A 80 8.96 0.31 -1.01
CA ASP A 80 10.05 0.04 -1.95
C ASP A 80 11.25 0.99 -1.77
N SER A 81 11.65 1.20 -0.52
CA SER A 81 12.48 2.34 -0.08
C SER A 81 13.88 2.41 -0.69
N GLN A 82 14.44 1.31 -1.15
CA GLN A 82 15.83 1.26 -1.64
C GLN A 82 15.96 1.58 -3.12
N ALA A 83 14.93 1.29 -3.91
CA ALA A 83 14.86 1.61 -5.33
C ALA A 83 13.40 1.81 -5.74
N MET A 84 13.13 2.79 -6.59
CA MET A 84 11.78 3.13 -7.05
C MET A 84 10.79 3.54 -5.94
N GLY A 85 11.28 3.68 -4.71
CA GLY A 85 10.46 3.83 -3.51
C GLY A 85 10.00 5.24 -3.22
N ARG A 86 8.84 5.34 -2.54
CA ARG A 86 8.25 6.59 -2.10
C ARG A 86 7.85 6.47 -0.62
N ILE A 87 8.85 6.47 0.27
CA ILE A 87 8.66 6.25 1.72
C ILE A 87 7.62 7.20 2.31
N GLY A 88 7.73 8.49 2.02
CA GLY A 88 6.82 9.52 2.55
C GLY A 88 5.38 9.43 2.05
N GLU A 89 5.12 8.62 1.03
CA GLU A 89 3.80 8.53 0.40
C GLU A 89 3.01 7.25 0.76
N VAL A 90 3.58 6.34 1.55
CA VAL A 90 2.93 5.04 1.85
C VAL A 90 1.52 5.23 2.39
N ILE A 91 1.36 6.05 3.42
CA ILE A 91 0.06 6.27 4.07
C ILE A 91 -0.90 6.98 3.11
N CYS A 92 -0.45 8.07 2.47
CA CYS A 92 -1.29 8.84 1.56
C CYS A 92 -1.79 7.97 0.39
N ARG A 93 -0.89 7.23 -0.27
CA ARG A 93 -1.26 6.34 -1.39
C ARG A 93 -2.14 5.17 -0.96
N THR A 94 -1.97 4.66 0.24
CA THR A 94 -2.87 3.65 0.81
C THR A 94 -4.30 4.19 0.87
N TRP A 95 -4.50 5.42 1.35
CA TRP A 95 -5.82 6.03 1.45
C TRP A 95 -6.38 6.50 0.10
N GLN A 96 -5.53 6.93 -0.82
CA GLN A 96 -5.94 7.20 -2.20
C GLN A 96 -6.46 5.92 -2.88
N THR A 97 -5.80 4.78 -2.63
CA THR A 97 -6.25 3.47 -3.13
C THR A 97 -7.60 3.09 -2.51
N ALA A 98 -7.76 3.25 -1.20
CA ALA A 98 -9.03 2.99 -0.51
C ALA A 98 -10.17 3.85 -1.06
N HIS A 99 -9.91 5.15 -1.27
CA HIS A 99 -10.89 6.08 -1.84
C HIS A 99 -11.28 5.70 -3.26
N LYS A 100 -10.30 5.43 -4.13
CA LYS A 100 -10.55 4.96 -5.49
C LYS A 100 -11.42 3.71 -5.49
N MET A 101 -11.11 2.75 -4.63
CA MET A 101 -11.88 1.51 -4.53
C MET A 101 -13.30 1.74 -4.04
N LYS A 102 -13.50 2.65 -3.08
CA LYS A 102 -14.84 3.04 -2.65
C LYS A 102 -15.66 3.63 -3.82
N VAL A 103 -15.07 4.54 -4.58
CA VAL A 103 -15.75 5.19 -5.72
C VAL A 103 -16.10 4.16 -6.81
N GLN A 104 -15.19 3.24 -7.10
CA GLN A 104 -15.36 2.27 -8.20
C GLN A 104 -16.23 1.06 -7.84
N ARG A 105 -16.21 0.63 -6.57
CA ARG A 105 -16.80 -0.64 -6.13
C ARG A 105 -17.91 -0.51 -5.09
N GLY A 106 -18.13 0.71 -4.60
CA GLY A 106 -19.11 0.93 -3.52
C GLY A 106 -18.64 0.45 -2.14
N PRO A 107 -19.54 0.35 -1.16
CA PRO A 107 -19.22 -0.11 0.18
C PRO A 107 -18.79 -1.59 0.18
N LEU A 108 -17.90 -1.94 1.11
CA LEU A 108 -17.56 -3.34 1.40
C LEU A 108 -18.59 -3.88 2.42
N SER A 109 -19.04 -5.14 2.24
CA SER A 109 -19.82 -5.77 3.33
C SER A 109 -18.89 -6.02 4.54
N PRO A 110 -19.22 -5.58 5.76
CA PRO A 110 -20.51 -5.06 6.26
C PRO A 110 -20.65 -3.52 6.23
N ASP A 111 -19.82 -2.78 5.50
CA ASP A 111 -19.97 -1.33 5.37
C ASP A 111 -21.28 -0.96 4.65
N THR A 112 -21.74 0.28 4.87
CA THR A 112 -22.95 0.84 4.24
C THR A 112 -22.61 2.15 3.51
N SER A 113 -23.61 2.83 2.97
CA SER A 113 -23.42 4.19 2.43
C SER A 113 -22.90 5.20 3.46
N ASP A 114 -23.20 4.95 4.73
CA ASP A 114 -23.01 5.91 5.84
C ASP A 114 -21.73 5.65 6.65
N ASN A 115 -21.08 4.50 6.43
CA ASN A 115 -19.83 4.18 7.11
C ASN A 115 -18.89 3.34 6.22
N ASP A 116 -17.58 3.47 6.48
CA ASP A 116 -16.50 2.73 5.83
C ASP A 116 -15.62 2.03 6.88
N ASN A 117 -16.15 1.69 8.03
CA ASN A 117 -15.36 1.20 9.16
C ASN A 117 -14.60 -0.08 8.85
N PHE A 118 -15.20 -0.99 8.08
CA PHE A 118 -14.55 -2.23 7.70
C PHE A 118 -13.41 -1.98 6.69
N ARG A 119 -13.68 -1.14 5.66
CA ARG A 119 -12.63 -0.73 4.73
C ARG A 119 -11.50 0.01 5.46
N ALA A 120 -11.83 0.96 6.35
CA ALA A 120 -10.85 1.69 7.13
C ALA A 120 -9.95 0.76 7.95
N LYS A 121 -10.51 -0.21 8.68
CA LYS A 121 -9.75 -1.22 9.42
C LYS A 121 -8.82 -2.02 8.50
N ARG A 122 -9.33 -2.45 7.33
CA ARG A 122 -8.53 -3.21 6.35
C ARG A 122 -7.33 -2.42 5.85
N TYR A 123 -7.52 -1.14 5.54
CA TYR A 123 -6.43 -0.32 4.99
C TYR A 123 -5.45 0.17 6.06
N VAL A 124 -5.90 0.49 7.27
CA VAL A 124 -5.00 0.78 8.40
C VAL A 124 -4.10 -0.42 8.71
N ALA A 125 -4.65 -1.63 8.71
CA ALA A 125 -3.88 -2.84 9.00
C ALA A 125 -2.70 -3.05 8.04
N LYS A 126 -2.78 -2.53 6.80
CA LYS A 126 -1.73 -2.73 5.77
C LYS A 126 -0.39 -2.08 6.09
N TYR A 127 -0.35 -1.07 6.95
CA TYR A 127 0.87 -0.39 7.36
C TYR A 127 1.05 -0.33 8.88
N THR A 128 0.23 -1.09 9.62
CA THR A 128 0.32 -1.18 11.08
C THR A 128 0.47 -2.63 11.55
N ILE A 129 -0.64 -3.31 11.87
CA ILE A 129 -0.58 -4.64 12.48
C ILE A 129 -0.07 -5.73 11.52
N ASN A 130 -0.42 -5.68 10.23
CA ASN A 130 -0.01 -6.74 9.31
C ASN A 130 1.52 -6.79 9.11
N PRO A 131 2.24 -5.66 8.84
CA PRO A 131 3.70 -5.67 8.86
C PRO A 131 4.28 -6.06 10.22
N ALA A 132 3.67 -5.67 11.34
CA ALA A 132 4.15 -6.07 12.67
C ALA A 132 4.08 -7.60 12.88
N ILE A 133 3.01 -8.24 12.41
CA ILE A 133 2.87 -9.70 12.40
C ILE A 133 3.95 -10.33 11.51
N THR A 134 4.11 -9.82 10.29
CA THR A 134 5.08 -10.35 9.32
C THR A 134 6.51 -10.30 9.83
N HIS A 135 6.86 -9.26 10.57
CA HIS A 135 8.18 -9.08 11.19
C HIS A 135 8.32 -9.73 12.58
N GLY A 136 7.28 -10.36 13.11
CA GLY A 136 7.30 -11.02 14.42
C GLY A 136 7.34 -10.07 15.62
N ILE A 137 6.99 -8.79 15.44
CA ILE A 137 7.02 -7.75 16.48
C ILE A 137 5.63 -7.26 16.90
N SER A 138 4.59 -7.98 16.54
CA SER A 138 3.20 -7.60 16.84
C SER A 138 2.86 -7.58 18.33
N HIS A 139 3.70 -8.20 19.17
CA HIS A 139 3.58 -8.13 20.62
C HIS A 139 4.03 -6.78 21.19
N GLU A 140 4.81 -6.00 20.44
CA GLU A 140 5.33 -4.69 20.86
C GLU A 140 4.64 -3.50 20.16
N VAL A 141 4.28 -3.66 18.88
CA VAL A 141 3.77 -2.58 18.03
C VAL A 141 2.64 -3.04 17.10
N GLY A 142 2.05 -2.10 16.38
CA GLY A 142 1.08 -2.37 15.29
C GLY A 142 -0.38 -2.26 15.70
N SER A 143 -0.69 -2.19 16.99
CA SER A 143 -2.04 -1.97 17.51
C SER A 143 -2.00 -1.17 18.81
N ILE A 144 -3.12 -0.55 19.16
CA ILE A 144 -3.28 0.21 20.42
C ILE A 144 -3.81 -0.76 21.47
N GLU A 145 -2.91 -1.32 22.25
CA GLU A 145 -3.20 -2.28 23.32
C GLU A 145 -2.33 -2.00 24.54
N VAL A 146 -2.84 -2.35 25.74
CA VAL A 146 -2.06 -2.23 26.98
C VAL A 146 -0.83 -3.13 26.91
N GLY A 147 0.32 -2.59 27.24
CA GLY A 147 1.61 -3.29 27.23
C GLY A 147 2.42 -3.12 25.94
N LYS A 148 1.86 -2.51 24.89
CA LYS A 148 2.60 -2.17 23.68
C LYS A 148 3.20 -0.77 23.74
N LEU A 149 4.18 -0.53 22.89
CA LEU A 149 4.81 0.78 22.75
C LEU A 149 3.77 1.84 22.36
N ALA A 150 3.82 3.00 23.01
CA ALA A 150 2.96 4.14 22.71
C ALA A 150 3.45 4.88 21.45
N ASP A 151 3.37 4.20 20.30
CA ASP A 151 3.62 4.76 18.98
C ASP A 151 2.26 5.09 18.34
N ILE A 152 1.83 6.35 18.49
CA ILE A 152 0.46 6.77 18.19
C ILE A 152 0.47 7.97 17.26
N VAL A 153 -0.43 7.96 16.27
CA VAL A 153 -0.64 9.09 15.36
C VAL A 153 -2.07 9.60 15.54
N LEU A 154 -2.20 10.88 15.85
CA LEU A 154 -3.48 11.57 15.92
C LEU A 154 -3.76 12.33 14.63
N TRP A 155 -4.96 12.16 14.09
CA TRP A 155 -5.37 12.79 12.85
C TRP A 155 -6.57 13.71 13.07
N LYS A 156 -6.55 14.87 12.40
CA LYS A 156 -7.79 15.60 12.15
C LYS A 156 -8.51 14.89 10.98
N PRO A 157 -9.80 14.59 11.06
CA PRO A 157 -10.51 13.84 10.01
C PRO A 157 -10.32 14.42 8.60
N ALA A 158 -10.33 15.75 8.45
CA ALA A 158 -10.13 16.43 7.16
C ALA A 158 -8.74 16.22 6.54
N PHE A 159 -7.76 15.79 7.33
CA PHE A 159 -6.37 15.56 6.89
C PHE A 159 -5.91 14.12 7.13
N PHE A 160 -6.87 13.22 7.32
CA PHE A 160 -6.56 11.81 7.60
C PHE A 160 -5.73 11.18 6.47
N GLY A 161 -4.63 10.55 6.85
CA GLY A 161 -3.70 9.92 5.90
C GLY A 161 -2.73 10.87 5.18
N ALA A 162 -2.94 12.19 5.26
CA ALA A 162 -2.10 13.17 4.59
C ALA A 162 -1.19 13.97 5.55
N LYS A 163 -1.79 14.52 6.62
CA LYS A 163 -1.03 15.35 7.58
C LYS A 163 -1.48 15.02 9.01
N PRO A 164 -0.63 14.37 9.82
CA PRO A 164 -0.95 14.12 11.23
C PRO A 164 -1.04 15.43 12.01
N ALA A 165 -1.92 15.45 13.02
CA ALA A 165 -2.03 16.54 13.95
C ALA A 165 -1.00 16.42 15.09
N LEU A 166 -0.67 15.18 15.49
CA LEU A 166 0.31 14.88 16.52
C LEU A 166 0.87 13.48 16.27
N ILE A 167 2.16 13.33 16.54
CA ILE A 167 2.84 12.04 16.55
C ILE A 167 3.43 11.80 17.93
N ILE A 168 3.19 10.62 18.47
CA ILE A 168 3.77 10.14 19.73
C ILE A 168 4.62 8.93 19.39
N LYS A 169 5.88 8.95 19.84
CA LYS A 169 6.84 7.86 19.66
C LYS A 169 7.37 7.43 21.03
N GLY A 170 7.08 6.17 21.39
CA GLY A 170 7.46 5.65 22.71
C GLY A 170 6.93 6.50 23.88
N GLY A 171 5.75 7.08 23.74
CA GLY A 171 5.13 7.95 24.75
C GLY A 171 5.56 9.43 24.71
N MET A 172 6.50 9.80 23.83
CA MET A 172 6.97 11.19 23.69
C MET A 172 6.38 11.85 22.44
N ILE A 173 6.05 13.13 22.52
CA ILE A 173 5.63 13.93 21.35
C ILE A 173 6.86 14.21 20.48
N VAL A 174 6.75 13.99 19.16
CA VAL A 174 7.81 14.20 18.17
C VAL A 174 7.34 15.08 17.02
#